data_6720206fe76ef67e810c2df7ac72ee4a
#
_entry.id   6720206fe76ef67e810c2df7ac72ee4a
#
_cell.length_a   1.000
_cell.length_b   1.000
_cell.length_c   1.000
_cell.angle_alpha   90.00
_cell.angle_beta   90.00
_cell.angle_gamma   90.00
#
_symmetry.space_group_name_H-M   'P 1'
#
loop_
_entity.id
_entity.type
_entity.pdbx_description
1 polymer ?
#
loop_
_entity_poly.entity_id
_entity_poly.type
_entity_poly.pdbx_seq_one_letter_code
_entity_poly.pdbx_strand_id
1 'polypeptide(L)'
;TTGTFYTQFGLTMAVAVAISMVNALTLSPALCALIMTPHVIGKGGKMSFSSRFHMAFDTAFHRIVMKYKTGVFFMFKHKWLAGVLLVIAGAGLFILMKTTKTGLVPQEDMGTIFVDVRTSPGTNLEQTKVVMDEIDRRIKDIPQVRIFSKVIGNGMISGQGASNGMFIIRLKPWGERTDDEDEINAVINEIYKRTDDISSAQIMAFAQPMIPGYGVSSGFEIYVQDQKGGTIEDLLKYTRLMIDALNARPEIARATTSFDTKFPQYLVEVDAARCKRNGVSPSEVLNVLSGYIGGNYASNMNRFSKLYRVMVQASPEFRLDTEALNNMFVRNSDGEMSPVSQYLTLTRVYGAETLSRFNLFSAISVNGTPAAGYSSGQAIQAVREVAEETLPEGYGFEFGGMSREEASSGSTTTLVFVICVVFIYLILCALYESLFIPIAVILSVPFGLAGSFLFAKMFGLENNIYLQTGLIMLIGLLAKTAILLTEYASERRRHGMTITQAAISAAQVRLRPILM
;
A
#
# COMPACT_ATOMS: atom_id res chain seq x y z
N THR A 1 6.37 1.01 -9.23
CA THR A 1 6.78 0.65 -7.84
C THR A 1 7.19 -0.79 -7.71
N THR A 2 6.39 -1.78 -8.09
CA THR A 2 6.72 -3.21 -7.99
C THR A 2 8.06 -3.55 -8.64
N GLY A 3 8.34 -3.02 -9.83
CA GLY A 3 9.63 -3.18 -10.50
C GLY A 3 10.82 -2.64 -9.70
N THR A 4 10.66 -1.51 -9.01
CA THR A 4 11.70 -0.92 -8.16
C THR A 4 12.04 -1.84 -6.97
N PHE A 5 11.02 -2.44 -6.33
CA PHE A 5 11.23 -3.42 -5.27
C PHE A 5 12.03 -4.63 -5.75
N TYR A 6 11.66 -5.22 -6.89
CA TYR A 6 12.38 -6.36 -7.45
C TYR A 6 13.82 -6.01 -7.85
N THR A 7 14.04 -4.82 -8.40
CA THR A 7 15.40 -4.37 -8.78
C THR A 7 16.28 -4.17 -7.56
N GLN A 8 15.79 -3.48 -6.52
CA GLN A 8 16.57 -3.25 -5.30
C GLN A 8 16.85 -4.55 -4.55
N PHE A 9 15.82 -5.40 -4.40
CA PHE A 9 15.99 -6.71 -3.77
C PHE A 9 16.96 -7.58 -4.55
N GLY A 10 16.79 -7.70 -5.87
CA GLY A 10 17.64 -8.53 -6.73
C GLY A 10 19.09 -8.07 -6.73
N LEU A 11 19.34 -6.76 -6.82
CA LEU A 11 20.69 -6.21 -6.78
C LEU A 11 21.37 -6.45 -5.41
N THR A 12 20.65 -6.20 -4.32
CA THR A 12 21.17 -6.43 -2.97
C THR A 12 21.49 -7.91 -2.74
N MET A 13 20.62 -8.80 -3.20
CA MET A 13 20.84 -10.25 -3.12
C MET A 13 22.04 -10.69 -3.97
N ALA A 14 22.17 -10.18 -5.19
CA ALA A 14 23.29 -10.51 -6.07
C ALA A 14 24.65 -10.12 -5.42
N VAL A 15 24.73 -8.91 -4.87
CA VAL A 15 25.94 -8.43 -4.17
C VAL A 15 26.21 -9.26 -2.91
N ALA A 16 25.20 -9.54 -2.10
CA ALA A 16 25.34 -10.35 -0.89
C ALA A 16 25.83 -11.78 -1.21
N VAL A 17 25.26 -12.42 -2.25
CA VAL A 17 25.69 -13.75 -2.70
C VAL A 17 27.12 -13.72 -3.26
N ALA A 18 27.51 -12.70 -4.02
CA ALA A 18 28.87 -12.54 -4.52
C ALA A 18 29.90 -12.41 -3.38
N ILE A 19 29.60 -11.57 -2.38
CA ILE A 19 30.47 -11.43 -1.19
C ILE A 19 30.52 -12.75 -0.40
N SER A 20 29.38 -13.42 -0.23
CA SER A 20 29.31 -14.73 0.45
C SER A 20 30.16 -15.79 -0.28
N MET A 21 30.15 -15.78 -1.61
CA MET A 21 31.00 -16.67 -2.42
C MET A 21 32.49 -16.41 -2.18
N VAL A 22 32.93 -15.15 -2.21
CA VAL A 22 34.33 -14.77 -1.92
C VAL A 22 34.72 -15.21 -0.51
N ASN A 23 33.86 -14.95 0.47
CA ASN A 23 34.07 -15.37 1.86
C ASN A 23 34.20 -16.91 2.00
N ALA A 24 33.33 -17.67 1.34
CA ALA A 24 33.35 -19.14 1.37
C ALA A 24 34.62 -19.72 0.72
N LEU A 25 35.15 -19.06 -0.32
CA LEU A 25 36.34 -19.53 -1.02
C LEU A 25 37.65 -19.11 -0.36
N THR A 26 37.66 -18.06 0.44
CA THR A 26 38.88 -17.49 1.03
C THR A 26 38.93 -17.62 2.55
N LEU A 27 38.04 -16.92 3.24
CA LEU A 27 38.07 -16.80 4.69
C LEU A 27 37.68 -18.11 5.39
N SER A 28 36.66 -18.80 4.91
CA SER A 28 36.18 -20.04 5.56
C SER A 28 37.23 -21.15 5.55
N PRO A 29 37.94 -21.46 4.43
CA PRO A 29 39.06 -22.42 4.42
C PRO A 29 40.21 -21.98 5.31
N ALA A 30 40.59 -20.69 5.31
CA ALA A 30 41.64 -20.17 6.15
C ALA A 30 41.33 -20.30 7.65
N LEU A 31 40.10 -19.97 8.05
CA LEU A 31 39.64 -20.15 9.43
C LEU A 31 39.57 -21.62 9.83
N CYS A 32 39.10 -22.50 8.95
CA CYS A 32 39.13 -23.93 9.19
C CYS A 32 40.54 -24.46 9.44
N ALA A 33 41.51 -24.02 8.65
CA ALA A 33 42.91 -24.40 8.82
C ALA A 33 43.53 -23.90 10.15
N LEU A 34 43.08 -22.74 10.64
CA LEU A 34 43.56 -22.15 11.90
C LEU A 34 42.87 -22.72 13.16
N ILE A 35 41.58 -23.00 13.08
CA ILE A 35 40.75 -23.32 14.24
C ILE A 35 40.56 -24.82 14.41
N MET A 36 40.52 -25.60 13.31
CA MET A 36 40.29 -27.03 13.39
C MET A 36 41.54 -27.75 13.93
N THR A 37 41.45 -28.21 15.17
CA THR A 37 42.47 -29.11 15.75
C THR A 37 42.15 -30.56 15.42
N PRO A 38 43.16 -31.40 15.09
CA PRO A 38 42.93 -32.81 14.86
C PRO A 38 42.37 -33.49 16.10
N HIS A 39 41.28 -34.22 15.94
CA HIS A 39 40.64 -34.96 17.04
C HIS A 39 41.50 -36.18 17.35
N VAL A 40 42.48 -35.98 18.25
CA VAL A 40 43.28 -37.11 18.74
C VAL A 40 42.40 -37.92 19.73
N ILE A 41 41.91 -39.05 19.29
CA ILE A 41 41.29 -40.02 20.19
C ILE A 41 42.43 -40.63 21.02
N GLY A 42 42.67 -40.02 22.20
CA GLY A 42 43.67 -40.52 23.14
C GLY A 42 43.29 -41.92 23.59
N LYS A 43 44.15 -42.90 23.30
CA LYS A 43 44.05 -44.24 23.88
C LYS A 43 44.23 -44.14 25.39
N GLY A 44 43.14 -44.20 26.18
CA GLY A 44 43.22 -44.47 27.63
C GLY A 44 42.86 -43.35 28.60
N GLY A 45 42.31 -42.19 28.17
CA GLY A 45 41.87 -41.11 29.09
C GLY A 45 40.36 -41.05 29.30
N LYS A 46 39.89 -40.52 30.44
CA LYS A 46 38.48 -40.22 30.73
C LYS A 46 37.95 -39.25 29.64
N MET A 47 36.94 -39.65 28.91
CA MET A 47 36.34 -38.87 27.84
C MET A 47 35.78 -37.54 28.41
N SER A 48 36.21 -36.42 27.85
CA SER A 48 35.66 -35.08 28.13
C SER A 48 34.14 -35.05 27.82
N PHE A 49 33.42 -34.18 28.52
CA PHE A 49 31.99 -33.95 28.28
C PHE A 49 31.68 -33.61 26.79
N SER A 50 32.52 -32.78 26.19
CA SER A 50 32.43 -32.45 24.76
C SER A 50 32.56 -33.66 23.86
N SER A 51 33.53 -34.56 24.14
CA SER A 51 33.74 -35.79 23.37
C SER A 51 32.57 -36.78 23.51
N ARG A 52 31.95 -36.88 24.70
CA ARG A 52 30.75 -37.68 24.93
C ARG A 52 29.55 -37.14 24.18
N PHE A 53 29.36 -35.81 24.18
CA PHE A 53 28.30 -35.15 23.46
C PHE A 53 28.44 -35.35 21.95
N HIS A 54 29.62 -35.14 21.38
CA HIS A 54 29.86 -35.39 19.95
C HIS A 54 29.60 -36.85 19.56
N MET A 55 30.03 -37.84 20.36
CA MET A 55 29.79 -39.25 20.09
C MET A 55 28.30 -39.60 20.18
N ALA A 56 27.59 -39.06 21.16
CA ALA A 56 26.15 -39.27 21.30
C ALA A 56 25.38 -38.63 20.11
N PHE A 57 25.78 -37.44 19.71
CA PHE A 57 25.22 -36.74 18.54
C PHE A 57 25.47 -37.52 17.25
N ASP A 58 26.71 -37.94 16.99
CA ASP A 58 27.05 -38.71 15.79
C ASP A 58 26.32 -40.07 15.74
N THR A 59 26.15 -40.74 16.88
CA THR A 59 25.38 -41.97 16.97
C THR A 59 23.89 -41.76 16.69
N ALA A 60 23.30 -40.68 17.26
CA ALA A 60 21.91 -40.29 16.99
C ALA A 60 21.72 -39.91 15.52
N PHE A 61 22.64 -39.10 14.99
CA PHE A 61 22.61 -38.66 13.59
C PHE A 61 22.73 -39.84 12.63
N HIS A 62 23.64 -40.81 12.93
CA HIS A 62 23.78 -42.01 12.11
C HIS A 62 22.48 -42.83 12.05
N ARG A 63 21.72 -42.91 13.15
CA ARG A 63 20.40 -43.56 13.15
C ARG A 63 19.41 -42.84 12.24
N ILE A 64 19.44 -41.48 12.22
CA ILE A 64 18.60 -40.67 11.33
C ILE A 64 18.97 -40.94 9.86
N VAL A 65 20.28 -40.94 9.54
CA VAL A 65 20.79 -41.26 8.20
C VAL A 65 20.34 -42.64 7.72
N MET A 66 20.39 -43.65 8.61
CA MET A 66 19.95 -45.03 8.26
C MET A 66 18.44 -45.12 8.01
N LYS A 67 17.61 -44.45 8.83
CA LYS A 67 16.16 -44.35 8.59
C LYS A 67 15.85 -43.62 7.27
N TYR A 68 16.55 -42.53 7.03
CA TYR A 68 16.42 -41.78 5.77
C TYR A 68 16.79 -42.64 4.55
N LYS A 69 17.91 -43.33 4.60
CA LYS A 69 18.34 -44.30 3.56
C LYS A 69 17.25 -45.31 3.26
N THR A 70 16.64 -45.90 4.30
CA THR A 70 15.54 -46.87 4.14
C THR A 70 14.33 -46.23 3.46
N GLY A 71 13.97 -44.99 3.84
CA GLY A 71 12.90 -44.23 3.19
C GLY A 71 13.20 -43.93 1.72
N VAL A 72 14.41 -43.48 1.39
CA VAL A 72 14.84 -43.24 0.00
C VAL A 72 14.78 -44.53 -0.82
N PHE A 73 15.27 -45.66 -0.26
CA PHE A 73 15.19 -46.95 -0.93
C PHE A 73 13.75 -47.41 -1.18
N PHE A 74 12.85 -47.19 -0.23
CA PHE A 74 11.41 -47.42 -0.41
C PHE A 74 10.83 -46.59 -1.57
N MET A 75 11.19 -45.29 -1.67
CA MET A 75 10.77 -44.44 -2.78
C MET A 75 11.29 -44.94 -4.14
N PHE A 76 12.53 -45.40 -4.20
CA PHE A 76 13.07 -46.02 -5.43
C PHE A 76 12.35 -47.28 -5.85
N LYS A 77 11.90 -48.09 -4.88
CA LYS A 77 11.09 -49.30 -5.16
C LYS A 77 9.69 -48.95 -5.68
N HIS A 78 9.13 -47.80 -5.22
CA HIS A 78 7.78 -47.33 -5.57
C HIS A 78 7.84 -45.99 -6.30
N LYS A 79 8.45 -45.96 -7.49
CA LYS A 79 8.68 -44.71 -8.26
C LYS A 79 7.40 -43.88 -8.53
N TRP A 80 6.25 -44.59 -8.67
CA TRP A 80 4.96 -43.92 -8.87
C TRP A 80 4.57 -43.01 -7.69
N LEU A 81 5.01 -43.37 -6.47
CA LEU A 81 4.74 -42.57 -5.26
C LEU A 81 5.38 -41.17 -5.35
N ALA A 82 6.59 -41.07 -5.92
CA ALA A 82 7.26 -39.80 -6.15
C ALA A 82 6.47 -38.93 -7.14
N GLY A 83 5.93 -39.55 -8.20
CA GLY A 83 5.06 -38.87 -9.16
C GLY A 83 3.77 -38.37 -8.52
N VAL A 84 3.12 -39.19 -7.70
CA VAL A 84 1.90 -38.80 -6.97
C VAL A 84 2.18 -37.65 -6.00
N LEU A 85 3.28 -37.71 -5.24
CA LEU A 85 3.67 -36.61 -4.34
C LEU A 85 3.92 -35.31 -5.10
N LEU A 86 4.54 -35.36 -6.28
CA LEU A 86 4.74 -34.19 -7.12
C LEU A 86 3.40 -33.59 -7.59
N VAL A 87 2.47 -34.47 -8.03
CA VAL A 87 1.13 -34.00 -8.44
C VAL A 87 0.37 -33.40 -7.26
N ILE A 88 0.45 -33.99 -6.08
CA ILE A 88 -0.16 -33.48 -4.86
C ILE A 88 0.45 -32.11 -4.51
N ALA A 89 1.78 -31.97 -4.56
CA ALA A 89 2.44 -30.71 -4.29
C ALA A 89 2.06 -29.61 -5.31
N GLY A 90 2.01 -29.96 -6.60
CA GLY A 90 1.59 -29.04 -7.66
C GLY A 90 0.12 -28.63 -7.55
N ALA A 91 -0.78 -29.58 -7.33
CA ALA A 91 -2.20 -29.30 -7.11
C ALA A 91 -2.42 -28.50 -5.83
N GLY A 92 -1.73 -28.87 -4.74
CA GLY A 92 -1.74 -28.14 -3.48
C GLY A 92 -1.26 -26.70 -3.65
N LEU A 93 -0.16 -26.48 -4.36
CA LEU A 93 0.34 -25.14 -4.69
C LEU A 93 -0.71 -24.33 -5.45
N PHE A 94 -1.33 -24.91 -6.49
CA PHE A 94 -2.34 -24.23 -7.29
C PHE A 94 -3.57 -23.83 -6.47
N ILE A 95 -4.06 -24.72 -5.61
CA ILE A 95 -5.18 -24.45 -4.70
C ILE A 95 -4.80 -23.37 -3.69
N LEU A 96 -3.61 -23.46 -3.09
CA LEU A 96 -3.13 -22.50 -2.11
C LEU A 96 -2.94 -21.10 -2.73
N MET A 97 -2.38 -21.02 -3.94
CA MET A 97 -2.24 -19.74 -4.66
C MET A 97 -3.61 -19.09 -4.92
N LYS A 98 -4.63 -19.86 -5.28
CA LYS A 98 -5.99 -19.33 -5.51
C LYS A 98 -6.73 -18.95 -4.22
N THR A 99 -6.46 -19.62 -3.11
CA THR A 99 -7.18 -19.41 -1.85
C THR A 99 -6.49 -18.47 -0.88
N THR A 100 -5.20 -18.16 -1.12
CA THR A 100 -4.48 -17.18 -0.30
C THR A 100 -4.89 -15.77 -0.71
N LYS A 101 -5.21 -14.93 0.27
CA LYS A 101 -5.56 -13.53 0.05
C LYS A 101 -4.42 -12.81 -0.66
N THR A 102 -4.75 -11.88 -1.55
CA THR A 102 -3.77 -11.09 -2.30
C THR A 102 -3.76 -9.65 -1.82
N GLY A 103 -2.58 -9.06 -1.78
CA GLY A 103 -2.36 -7.66 -1.48
C GLY A 103 -1.04 -7.20 -2.10
N LEU A 104 -0.81 -5.89 -2.23
CA LEU A 104 0.46 -5.40 -2.75
C LEU A 104 1.50 -5.30 -1.63
N VAL A 105 1.19 -4.55 -0.59
CA VAL A 105 2.03 -4.37 0.61
C VAL A 105 1.16 -4.66 1.82
N PRO A 106 1.63 -5.47 2.79
CA PRO A 106 0.84 -5.74 3.99
C PRO A 106 0.65 -4.45 4.77
N GLN A 107 -0.53 -4.32 5.38
CA GLN A 107 -0.79 -3.19 6.27
C GLN A 107 -0.07 -3.42 7.60
N GLU A 108 0.88 -2.55 7.91
CA GLU A 108 1.62 -2.55 9.16
C GLU A 108 1.24 -1.33 9.99
N ASP A 109 1.38 -1.44 11.30
CA ASP A 109 1.15 -0.31 12.20
C ASP A 109 2.31 0.69 12.13
N MET A 110 2.13 1.78 11.40
CA MET A 110 3.09 2.87 11.27
C MET A 110 3.05 3.85 12.46
N GLY A 111 2.18 3.62 13.44
CA GLY A 111 2.02 4.48 14.60
C GLY A 111 1.52 5.89 14.28
N THR A 112 0.90 6.10 13.10
CA THR A 112 0.37 7.40 12.68
C THR A 112 -1.05 7.26 12.18
N ILE A 113 -1.96 8.05 12.75
CA ILE A 113 -3.37 8.13 12.34
C ILE A 113 -3.64 9.54 11.85
N PHE A 114 -4.31 9.64 10.70
CA PHE A 114 -4.90 10.88 10.21
C PHE A 114 -6.39 10.90 10.53
N VAL A 115 -6.88 12.03 11.03
CA VAL A 115 -8.31 12.27 11.20
C VAL A 115 -8.67 13.47 10.36
N ASP A 116 -9.41 13.24 9.30
CA ASP A 116 -9.94 14.28 8.42
C ASP A 116 -11.31 14.71 8.95
N VAL A 117 -11.52 16.01 9.13
CA VAL A 117 -12.72 16.57 9.70
C VAL A 117 -13.30 17.57 8.71
N ARG A 118 -14.54 17.36 8.31
CA ARG A 118 -15.27 18.24 7.43
C ARG A 118 -16.57 18.69 8.10
N THR A 119 -16.68 19.96 8.39
CA THR A 119 -17.92 20.59 8.86
C THR A 119 -18.91 20.81 7.70
N SER A 120 -20.11 21.26 7.98
CA SER A 120 -21.10 21.56 6.94
C SER A 120 -20.55 22.56 5.91
N PRO A 121 -20.87 22.38 4.62
CA PRO A 121 -20.42 23.32 3.58
C PRO A 121 -20.79 24.76 3.90
N GLY A 122 -19.83 25.69 3.75
CA GLY A 122 -20.01 27.10 4.07
C GLY A 122 -19.79 27.47 5.53
N THR A 123 -19.37 26.52 6.38
CA THR A 123 -18.95 26.83 7.75
C THR A 123 -17.68 27.68 7.73
N ASN A 124 -17.63 28.72 8.54
CA ASN A 124 -16.45 29.56 8.65
C ASN A 124 -15.35 28.93 9.51
N LEU A 125 -14.14 29.48 9.41
CA LEU A 125 -12.96 28.92 10.07
C LEU A 125 -13.08 28.90 11.61
N GLU A 126 -13.72 29.90 12.22
CA GLU A 126 -13.91 29.97 13.67
C GLU A 126 -14.86 28.89 14.19
N GLN A 127 -15.96 28.63 13.47
CA GLN A 127 -16.87 27.53 13.82
C GLN A 127 -16.22 26.17 13.62
N THR A 128 -15.46 26.01 12.54
CA THR A 128 -14.67 24.79 12.31
C THR A 128 -13.67 24.58 13.46
N LYS A 129 -13.02 25.66 13.94
CA LYS A 129 -12.13 25.60 15.09
C LYS A 129 -12.86 25.12 16.36
N VAL A 130 -14.07 25.57 16.63
CA VAL A 130 -14.86 25.14 17.78
C VAL A 130 -15.10 23.62 17.75
N VAL A 131 -15.47 23.09 16.57
CA VAL A 131 -15.65 21.63 16.38
C VAL A 131 -14.33 20.89 16.54
N MET A 132 -13.26 21.42 15.99
CA MET A 132 -11.92 20.84 16.13
C MET A 132 -11.43 20.84 17.59
N ASP A 133 -11.75 21.89 18.35
CA ASP A 133 -11.43 21.97 19.79
C ASP A 133 -12.27 20.98 20.63
N GLU A 134 -13.47 20.65 20.18
CA GLU A 134 -14.29 19.61 20.80
C GLU A 134 -13.70 18.21 20.55
N ILE A 135 -13.32 17.90 19.31
CA ILE A 135 -12.67 16.64 18.94
C ILE A 135 -11.33 16.50 19.69
N ASP A 136 -10.53 17.57 19.77
CA ASP A 136 -9.27 17.64 20.52
C ASP A 136 -9.44 17.15 21.97
N ARG A 137 -10.44 17.69 22.68
CA ARG A 137 -10.73 17.28 24.07
C ARG A 137 -11.04 15.79 24.23
N ARG A 138 -11.68 15.17 23.22
CA ARG A 138 -12.06 13.75 23.26
C ARG A 138 -10.92 12.80 22.88
N ILE A 139 -10.02 13.25 21.99
CA ILE A 139 -8.86 12.44 21.53
C ILE A 139 -7.71 12.51 22.53
N LYS A 140 -7.53 13.63 23.21
CA LYS A 140 -6.40 13.89 24.12
C LYS A 140 -6.24 12.83 25.20
N ASP A 141 -7.34 12.27 25.70
CA ASP A 141 -7.34 11.31 26.81
C ASP A 141 -7.24 9.84 26.34
N ILE A 142 -6.91 9.58 25.06
CA ILE A 142 -6.65 8.24 24.56
C ILE A 142 -5.24 7.80 25.02
N PRO A 143 -5.10 6.73 25.83
CA PRO A 143 -3.82 6.36 26.45
C PRO A 143 -2.70 6.04 25.46
N GLN A 144 -3.06 5.54 24.27
CA GLN A 144 -2.14 5.16 23.20
C GLN A 144 -1.57 6.35 22.43
N VAL A 145 -2.21 7.52 22.52
CA VAL A 145 -1.76 8.74 21.84
C VAL A 145 -0.57 9.34 22.58
N ARG A 146 0.53 9.55 21.85
CA ARG A 146 1.72 10.22 22.38
C ARG A 146 1.63 11.73 22.17
N ILE A 147 1.31 12.16 20.95
CA ILE A 147 1.22 13.55 20.55
C ILE A 147 0.33 13.65 19.32
N PHE A 148 -0.34 14.78 19.16
CA PHE A 148 -1.03 15.09 17.93
C PHE A 148 -0.85 16.55 17.53
N SER A 149 -1.03 16.82 16.23
CA SER A 149 -1.08 18.15 15.66
C SER A 149 -2.46 18.40 15.09
N LYS A 150 -3.01 19.58 15.34
CA LYS A 150 -4.29 20.05 14.84
C LYS A 150 -4.06 21.08 13.74
N VAL A 151 -4.61 20.88 12.56
CA VAL A 151 -4.55 21.79 11.43
C VAL A 151 -5.98 22.21 11.08
N ILE A 152 -6.25 23.50 11.01
CA ILE A 152 -7.56 24.06 10.71
C ILE A 152 -7.47 24.77 9.35
N GLY A 153 -8.49 24.61 8.52
CA GLY A 153 -8.52 25.15 7.16
C GLY A 153 -7.88 24.24 6.10
N ASN A 154 -7.45 23.05 6.47
CA ASN A 154 -6.91 22.06 5.53
C ASN A 154 -7.18 20.63 6.04
N GLY A 155 -7.73 19.79 5.17
CA GLY A 155 -7.93 18.36 5.39
C GLY A 155 -7.03 17.55 4.46
N MET A 156 -6.77 16.31 4.82
CA MET A 156 -5.94 15.40 4.02
C MET A 156 -6.69 14.90 2.78
N ILE A 157 -7.96 14.57 2.95
CA ILE A 157 -8.87 14.10 1.90
C ILE A 157 -9.75 15.25 1.40
N SER A 158 -10.26 16.07 2.32
CA SER A 158 -11.18 17.17 2.03
C SER A 158 -10.51 18.39 1.38
N GLY A 159 -9.17 18.49 1.46
CA GLY A 159 -8.41 19.58 0.86
C GLY A 159 -8.49 20.90 1.63
N GLN A 160 -8.11 22.00 0.98
CA GLN A 160 -8.13 23.34 1.58
C GLN A 160 -9.56 23.90 1.56
N GLY A 161 -9.99 24.47 2.69
CA GLY A 161 -11.30 25.10 2.84
C GLY A 161 -11.55 25.49 4.28
N ALA A 162 -12.32 26.57 4.51
CA ALA A 162 -12.64 27.05 5.85
C ALA A 162 -13.43 26.01 6.68
N SER A 163 -14.18 25.12 6.01
CA SER A 163 -14.95 24.03 6.61
C SER A 163 -14.15 22.76 6.88
N ASN A 164 -12.84 22.74 6.56
CA ASN A 164 -12.00 21.54 6.64
C ASN A 164 -10.98 21.66 7.76
N GLY A 165 -10.62 20.51 8.33
CA GLY A 165 -9.55 20.39 9.30
C GLY A 165 -9.01 18.97 9.39
N MET A 166 -7.85 18.81 9.99
CA MET A 166 -7.27 17.47 10.22
C MET A 166 -6.50 17.40 11.53
N PHE A 167 -6.43 16.18 12.07
CA PHE A 167 -5.46 15.83 13.10
C PHE A 167 -4.45 14.85 12.53
N ILE A 168 -3.20 15.03 12.92
CA ILE A 168 -2.11 14.09 12.68
C ILE A 168 -1.73 13.55 14.05
N ILE A 169 -2.10 12.30 14.31
CA ILE A 169 -1.94 11.65 15.62
C ILE A 169 -0.75 10.68 15.53
N ARG A 170 0.20 10.84 16.45
CA ARG A 170 1.30 9.89 16.65
C ARG A 170 1.02 9.06 17.89
N LEU A 171 1.03 7.74 17.71
CA LEU A 171 0.90 6.78 18.79
C LEU A 171 2.22 6.58 19.53
N LYS A 172 2.17 5.99 20.71
CA LYS A 172 3.34 5.55 21.46
C LYS A 172 4.13 4.49 20.68
N PRO A 173 5.43 4.30 20.97
CA PRO A 173 6.23 3.23 20.36
C PRO A 173 5.62 1.84 20.60
N TRP A 174 5.84 0.91 19.67
CA TRP A 174 5.30 -0.45 19.74
C TRP A 174 5.66 -1.20 21.03
N GLY A 175 6.84 -0.94 21.63
CA GLY A 175 7.23 -1.52 22.91
C GLY A 175 6.38 -1.08 24.11
N GLU A 176 5.59 -0.01 23.96
CA GLU A 176 4.66 0.50 24.97
C GLU A 176 3.19 0.19 24.63
N ARG A 177 2.95 -0.49 23.50
CA ARG A 177 1.65 -0.89 22.96
C ARG A 177 1.69 -2.38 22.65
N THR A 178 1.45 -3.22 23.67
CA THR A 178 1.62 -4.67 23.56
C THR A 178 0.32 -5.46 23.50
N ASP A 179 -0.80 -4.81 23.84
CA ASP A 179 -2.10 -5.45 23.90
C ASP A 179 -2.88 -5.25 22.58
N ASP A 180 -3.80 -6.14 22.28
CA ASP A 180 -4.63 -6.08 21.06
C ASP A 180 -5.47 -4.78 20.99
N GLU A 181 -5.83 -4.19 22.15
CA GLU A 181 -6.52 -2.90 22.25
C GLU A 181 -5.62 -1.70 21.89
N ASP A 182 -4.32 -1.92 21.84
CA ASP A 182 -3.32 -0.90 21.52
C ASP A 182 -2.99 -0.86 20.01
N GLU A 183 -3.53 -1.78 19.22
CA GLU A 183 -3.36 -1.79 17.78
C GLU A 183 -3.98 -0.54 17.13
N ILE A 184 -3.38 -0.09 16.01
CA ILE A 184 -3.81 1.12 15.31
C ILE A 184 -5.29 1.09 14.92
N ASN A 185 -5.82 -0.07 14.51
CA ASN A 185 -7.23 -0.22 14.15
C ASN A 185 -8.16 -0.12 15.37
N ALA A 186 -7.73 -0.63 16.52
CA ALA A 186 -8.48 -0.49 17.78
C ALA A 186 -8.55 0.98 18.21
N VAL A 187 -7.44 1.72 18.09
CA VAL A 187 -7.40 3.17 18.38
C VAL A 187 -8.27 3.96 17.39
N ILE A 188 -8.27 3.63 16.10
CA ILE A 188 -9.18 4.25 15.11
C ILE A 188 -10.64 4.02 15.49
N ASN A 189 -11.01 2.81 15.89
CA ASN A 189 -12.36 2.49 16.34
C ASN A 189 -12.74 3.26 17.62
N GLU A 190 -11.80 3.42 18.55
CA GLU A 190 -12.00 4.23 19.75
C GLU A 190 -12.20 5.71 19.42
N ILE A 191 -11.46 6.26 18.43
CA ILE A 191 -11.68 7.62 17.93
C ILE A 191 -13.11 7.76 17.39
N TYR A 192 -13.57 6.84 16.54
CA TYR A 192 -14.92 6.86 16.02
C TYR A 192 -15.96 6.81 17.13
N LYS A 193 -15.79 5.91 18.10
CA LYS A 193 -16.72 5.76 19.24
C LYS A 193 -16.81 7.04 20.08
N ARG A 194 -15.71 7.73 20.31
CA ARG A 194 -15.67 8.99 21.06
C ARG A 194 -16.22 10.19 20.30
N THR A 195 -16.31 10.08 18.98
CA THR A 195 -16.77 11.19 18.12
C THR A 195 -18.11 10.93 17.43
N ASP A 196 -18.74 9.80 17.67
CA ASP A 196 -19.99 9.36 17.02
C ASP A 196 -21.18 10.31 17.24
N ASP A 197 -21.22 10.98 18.38
CA ASP A 197 -22.27 11.94 18.74
C ASP A 197 -22.06 13.35 18.13
N ILE A 198 -20.92 13.59 17.45
CA ILE A 198 -20.64 14.87 16.78
C ILE A 198 -21.34 14.91 15.42
N SER A 199 -22.57 15.36 15.39
CA SER A 199 -23.36 15.46 14.14
C SER A 199 -23.02 16.68 13.28
N SER A 200 -22.25 17.64 13.81
CA SER A 200 -21.89 18.89 13.14
C SER A 200 -20.73 18.76 12.13
N ALA A 201 -20.06 17.61 12.12
CA ALA A 201 -18.95 17.33 11.20
C ALA A 201 -18.94 15.87 10.74
N GLN A 202 -18.45 15.65 9.53
CA GLN A 202 -18.06 14.32 9.06
C GLN A 202 -16.60 14.07 9.48
N ILE A 203 -16.38 13.00 10.23
CA ILE A 203 -15.08 12.63 10.77
C ILE A 203 -14.63 11.32 10.12
N MET A 204 -13.43 11.31 9.57
CA MET A 204 -12.82 10.15 8.93
C MET A 204 -11.44 9.91 9.54
N ALA A 205 -11.29 8.82 10.29
CA ALA A 205 -10.02 8.39 10.85
C ALA A 205 -9.45 7.23 10.03
N PHE A 206 -8.18 7.29 9.66
CA PHE A 206 -7.50 6.27 8.87
C PHE A 206 -6.00 6.22 9.16
N ALA A 207 -5.40 5.05 8.98
CA ALA A 207 -3.97 4.87 9.13
C ALA A 207 -3.20 5.49 7.95
N GLN A 208 -1.96 5.88 8.21
CA GLN A 208 -1.04 6.35 7.17
C GLN A 208 -0.83 5.27 6.11
N PRO A 209 -0.79 5.61 4.80
CA PRO A 209 -0.45 4.64 3.76
C PRO A 209 0.97 4.13 3.94
N MET A 210 1.20 2.84 3.63
CA MET A 210 2.50 2.17 3.81
C MET A 210 3.62 2.80 2.99
N ILE A 211 3.31 3.31 1.82
CA ILE A 211 4.27 4.01 0.94
C ILE A 211 3.83 5.47 0.83
N PRO A 212 4.58 6.41 1.44
CA PRO A 212 4.28 7.84 1.31
C PRO A 212 4.26 8.30 -0.15
N GLY A 213 3.25 9.09 -0.52
CA GLY A 213 3.08 9.60 -1.89
C GLY A 213 2.24 8.72 -2.82
N TYR A 214 1.82 7.53 -2.36
CA TYR A 214 0.93 6.64 -3.11
C TYR A 214 -0.47 6.58 -2.48
N GLY A 215 -1.20 7.68 -2.54
CA GLY A 215 -2.54 7.82 -1.96
C GLY A 215 -2.53 8.48 -0.59
N VAL A 216 -3.73 8.71 -0.07
CA VAL A 216 -3.96 9.45 1.17
C VAL A 216 -4.22 8.50 2.34
N SER A 217 -4.92 7.40 2.10
CA SER A 217 -5.30 6.42 3.12
C SER A 217 -4.71 5.04 2.84
N SER A 218 -4.68 4.19 3.86
CA SER A 218 -4.26 2.78 3.77
C SER A 218 -5.25 1.86 3.05
N GLY A 219 -6.41 2.39 2.62
CA GLY A 219 -7.45 1.66 1.91
C GLY A 219 -7.32 1.73 0.39
N PHE A 220 -8.47 1.63 -0.30
CA PHE A 220 -8.53 1.83 -1.73
C PHE A 220 -8.97 3.25 -2.10
N GLU A 221 -8.48 3.72 -3.25
CA GLU A 221 -8.83 4.99 -3.85
C GLU A 221 -9.25 4.77 -5.31
N ILE A 222 -10.40 5.31 -5.69
CA ILE A 222 -10.90 5.28 -7.05
C ILE A 222 -11.39 6.66 -7.48
N TYR A 223 -11.35 6.90 -8.76
CA TYR A 223 -11.88 8.09 -9.42
C TYR A 223 -13.00 7.68 -10.36
N VAL A 224 -14.25 7.98 -10.00
CA VAL A 224 -15.40 7.78 -10.89
C VAL A 224 -15.41 8.91 -11.90
N GLN A 225 -15.42 8.57 -13.18
CA GLN A 225 -15.20 9.49 -14.31
C GLN A 225 -16.44 9.65 -15.18
N ASP A 226 -16.69 10.86 -15.62
CA ASP A 226 -17.61 11.16 -16.70
C ASP A 226 -16.84 11.24 -18.02
N GLN A 227 -17.04 10.24 -18.90
CA GLN A 227 -16.36 10.12 -20.19
C GLN A 227 -17.22 10.67 -21.35
N LYS A 228 -18.48 11.01 -21.11
CA LYS A 228 -19.41 11.52 -22.13
C LYS A 228 -19.63 13.04 -22.08
N GLY A 229 -19.14 13.74 -21.03
CA GLY A 229 -19.31 15.18 -20.86
C GLY A 229 -20.71 15.57 -20.36
N GLY A 230 -21.27 14.77 -19.44
CA GLY A 230 -22.54 15.04 -18.77
C GLY A 230 -22.46 16.12 -17.69
N THR A 231 -23.47 16.19 -16.85
CA THR A 231 -23.52 17.13 -15.74
C THR A 231 -22.80 16.58 -14.50
N ILE A 232 -22.34 17.49 -13.62
CA ILE A 232 -21.68 17.07 -12.37
C ILE A 232 -22.67 16.41 -11.41
N GLU A 233 -23.95 16.77 -11.50
CA GLU A 233 -25.05 16.18 -10.73
C GLU A 233 -25.27 14.72 -11.12
N ASP A 234 -25.23 14.40 -12.42
CA ASP A 234 -25.34 13.03 -12.89
C ASP A 234 -24.13 12.19 -12.44
N LEU A 235 -22.93 12.74 -12.56
CA LEU A 235 -21.72 12.08 -12.07
C LEU A 235 -21.81 11.79 -10.56
N LEU A 236 -22.26 12.77 -9.76
CA LEU A 236 -22.46 12.58 -8.33
C LEU A 236 -23.53 11.53 -8.02
N LYS A 237 -24.62 11.53 -8.79
CA LYS A 237 -25.69 10.53 -8.64
C LYS A 237 -25.14 9.10 -8.82
N TYR A 238 -24.43 8.83 -9.91
CA TYR A 238 -23.86 7.50 -10.17
C TYR A 238 -22.74 7.16 -9.19
N THR A 239 -21.94 8.13 -8.78
CA THR A 239 -20.94 7.93 -7.71
C THR A 239 -21.58 7.51 -6.39
N ARG A 240 -22.70 8.13 -6.01
CA ARG A 240 -23.44 7.73 -4.79
C ARG A 240 -24.03 6.34 -4.90
N LEU A 241 -24.64 6.00 -6.03
CA LEU A 241 -25.14 4.63 -6.27
C LEU A 241 -24.02 3.59 -6.14
N MET A 242 -22.85 3.89 -6.70
CA MET A 242 -21.69 3.02 -6.55
C MET A 242 -21.20 2.92 -5.10
N ILE A 243 -21.15 4.04 -4.37
CA ILE A 243 -20.78 4.05 -2.94
C ILE A 243 -21.76 3.22 -2.11
N ASP A 244 -23.05 3.37 -2.33
CA ASP A 244 -24.08 2.62 -1.61
C ASP A 244 -23.98 1.11 -1.89
N ALA A 245 -23.73 0.74 -3.15
CA ALA A 245 -23.50 -0.64 -3.53
C ALA A 245 -22.19 -1.21 -2.94
N LEU A 246 -21.11 -0.41 -2.89
CA LEU A 246 -19.86 -0.80 -2.25
C LEU A 246 -20.04 -1.03 -0.75
N ASN A 247 -20.77 -0.15 -0.07
CA ASN A 247 -21.04 -0.28 1.37
C ASN A 247 -21.95 -1.47 1.71
N ALA A 248 -22.68 -2.02 0.73
CA ALA A 248 -23.47 -3.24 0.91
C ALA A 248 -22.62 -4.53 0.77
N ARG A 249 -21.38 -4.45 0.30
CA ARG A 249 -20.50 -5.61 0.11
C ARG A 249 -19.78 -5.99 1.40
N PRO A 250 -19.71 -7.30 1.72
CA PRO A 250 -19.02 -7.76 2.93
C PRO A 250 -17.49 -7.51 2.92
N GLU A 251 -16.91 -7.33 1.75
CA GLU A 251 -15.48 -7.06 1.57
C GLU A 251 -15.10 -5.62 1.94
N ILE A 252 -16.06 -4.71 2.00
CA ILE A 252 -15.86 -3.27 2.21
C ILE A 252 -16.37 -2.87 3.59
N ALA A 253 -15.49 -2.30 4.41
CA ALA A 253 -15.90 -1.74 5.70
C ALA A 253 -16.63 -0.39 5.52
N ARG A 254 -16.08 0.45 4.65
CA ARG A 254 -16.60 1.78 4.37
C ARG A 254 -16.07 2.33 3.06
N ALA A 255 -16.97 2.90 2.25
CA ALA A 255 -16.63 3.71 1.09
C ALA A 255 -17.31 5.07 1.20
N THR A 256 -16.57 6.15 0.94
CA THR A 256 -17.06 7.53 1.10
C THR A 256 -16.41 8.46 0.07
N THR A 257 -17.06 9.60 -0.16
CA THR A 257 -16.50 10.70 -0.94
C THR A 257 -16.54 12.00 -0.14
N SER A 258 -15.55 12.84 -0.32
CA SER A 258 -15.56 14.21 0.21
C SER A 258 -16.25 15.21 -0.73
N PHE A 259 -16.62 14.78 -1.93
CA PHE A 259 -17.25 15.64 -2.93
C PHE A 259 -18.71 15.95 -2.57
N ASP A 260 -19.07 17.24 -2.64
CA ASP A 260 -20.43 17.73 -2.39
C ASP A 260 -20.75 18.91 -3.33
N THR A 261 -22.01 19.00 -3.72
CA THR A 261 -22.56 20.13 -4.52
C THR A 261 -23.42 21.10 -3.68
N LYS A 262 -23.39 20.98 -2.36
CA LYS A 262 -24.18 21.81 -1.45
C LYS A 262 -23.46 23.04 -0.91
N PHE A 263 -22.30 23.37 -1.48
CA PHE A 263 -21.56 24.54 -1.05
C PHE A 263 -22.31 25.82 -1.47
N PRO A 264 -22.67 26.72 -0.53
CA PRO A 264 -23.40 27.93 -0.84
C PRO A 264 -22.52 28.95 -1.58
N GLN A 265 -23.02 29.43 -2.69
CA GLN A 265 -22.33 30.39 -3.57
C GLN A 265 -23.30 31.49 -3.99
N TYR A 266 -22.74 32.61 -4.44
CA TYR A 266 -23.49 33.67 -5.13
C TYR A 266 -23.07 33.71 -6.59
N LEU A 267 -24.06 33.52 -7.48
CA LEU A 267 -23.88 33.79 -8.90
C LEU A 267 -23.96 35.32 -9.09
N VAL A 268 -22.92 35.89 -9.65
CA VAL A 268 -22.82 37.31 -9.94
C VAL A 268 -23.15 37.54 -11.42
N GLU A 269 -24.24 38.20 -11.69
CA GLU A 269 -24.64 38.60 -13.05
C GLU A 269 -24.49 40.09 -13.18
N VAL A 270 -23.63 40.55 -14.13
CA VAL A 270 -23.41 41.98 -14.38
C VAL A 270 -24.32 42.42 -15.53
N ASP A 271 -25.13 43.46 -15.30
CA ASP A 271 -25.94 44.10 -16.33
C ASP A 271 -25.05 44.98 -17.23
N ALA A 272 -24.52 44.35 -18.28
CA ALA A 272 -23.65 45.00 -19.25
C ALA A 272 -24.32 46.19 -19.98
N ALA A 273 -25.65 46.13 -20.18
CA ALA A 273 -26.41 47.21 -20.84
C ALA A 273 -26.49 48.44 -19.93
N ARG A 274 -26.71 48.24 -18.65
CA ARG A 274 -26.74 49.32 -17.63
C ARG A 274 -25.33 49.89 -17.42
N CYS A 275 -24.31 49.05 -17.37
CA CYS A 275 -22.91 49.49 -17.32
C CYS A 275 -22.60 50.44 -18.50
N LYS A 276 -22.91 50.03 -19.72
CA LYS A 276 -22.63 50.80 -20.94
C LYS A 276 -23.35 52.13 -20.94
N ARG A 277 -24.62 52.18 -20.51
CA ARG A 277 -25.40 53.44 -20.43
C ARG A 277 -24.78 54.47 -19.46
N ASN A 278 -24.16 54.00 -18.39
CA ASN A 278 -23.57 54.84 -17.35
C ASN A 278 -22.05 55.03 -17.53
N GLY A 279 -21.48 54.62 -18.67
CA GLY A 279 -20.04 54.76 -18.94
C GLY A 279 -19.13 53.93 -18.05
N VAL A 280 -19.66 52.83 -17.47
CA VAL A 280 -18.90 51.91 -16.60
C VAL A 280 -18.53 50.65 -17.38
N SER A 281 -17.30 50.15 -17.23
CA SER A 281 -16.91 48.87 -17.80
C SER A 281 -17.38 47.70 -16.91
N PRO A 282 -18.01 46.67 -17.46
CA PRO A 282 -18.33 45.44 -16.69
C PRO A 282 -17.12 44.82 -16.00
N SER A 283 -15.92 44.91 -16.61
CA SER A 283 -14.68 44.42 -16.00
C SER A 283 -14.27 45.22 -14.76
N GLU A 284 -14.52 46.55 -14.75
CA GLU A 284 -14.25 47.36 -13.56
C GLU A 284 -15.17 47.01 -12.39
N VAL A 285 -16.46 46.73 -12.67
CA VAL A 285 -17.39 46.23 -11.64
C VAL A 285 -16.88 44.94 -11.01
N LEU A 286 -16.43 43.96 -11.84
CA LEU A 286 -15.89 42.71 -11.36
C LEU A 286 -14.54 42.88 -10.63
N ASN A 287 -13.67 43.79 -11.10
CA ASN A 287 -12.39 44.09 -10.46
C ASN A 287 -12.58 44.71 -9.06
N VAL A 288 -13.52 45.63 -8.92
CA VAL A 288 -13.86 46.21 -7.62
C VAL A 288 -14.39 45.13 -6.68
N LEU A 289 -15.33 44.31 -7.13
CA LEU A 289 -15.89 43.22 -6.35
C LEU A 289 -14.79 42.22 -5.90
N SER A 290 -13.92 41.83 -6.84
CA SER A 290 -12.79 40.95 -6.58
C SER A 290 -11.82 41.54 -5.55
N GLY A 291 -11.50 42.83 -5.67
CA GLY A 291 -10.60 43.52 -4.76
C GLY A 291 -11.14 43.64 -3.34
N TYR A 292 -12.41 44.01 -3.21
CA TYR A 292 -13.04 44.18 -1.89
C TYR A 292 -13.27 42.84 -1.18
N ILE A 293 -13.80 41.84 -1.89
CA ILE A 293 -14.18 40.53 -1.31
C ILE A 293 -13.02 39.54 -1.35
N GLY A 294 -12.37 39.37 -2.50
CA GLY A 294 -11.29 38.38 -2.69
C GLY A 294 -9.94 38.85 -2.19
N GLY A 295 -9.72 40.17 -2.25
CA GLY A 295 -8.43 40.81 -1.96
C GLY A 295 -7.48 40.82 -3.16
N ASN A 296 -6.72 41.89 -3.28
CA ASN A 296 -5.71 42.08 -4.30
C ASN A 296 -4.31 41.84 -3.74
N TYR A 297 -3.53 41.04 -4.43
CA TYR A 297 -2.12 40.90 -4.15
C TYR A 297 -1.38 42.17 -4.59
N ALA A 298 -0.86 42.93 -3.62
CA ALA A 298 -0.21 44.21 -3.87
C ALA A 298 1.30 44.08 -4.04
N SER A 299 1.98 43.34 -3.15
CA SER A 299 3.44 43.15 -3.19
C SER A 299 3.91 42.05 -2.27
N ASN A 300 5.24 41.85 -2.23
CA ASN A 300 5.91 40.99 -1.24
C ASN A 300 6.68 41.86 -0.24
N MET A 301 6.73 41.41 1.00
CA MET A 301 7.53 42.00 2.07
C MET A 301 8.44 40.94 2.67
N ASN A 302 9.74 41.24 2.74
CA ASN A 302 10.71 40.40 3.42
C ASN A 302 10.81 40.80 4.91
N ARG A 303 10.56 39.84 5.81
CA ARG A 303 10.71 40.06 7.26
C ARG A 303 11.15 38.74 7.92
N PHE A 304 12.09 38.81 8.86
CA PHE A 304 12.62 37.62 9.56
C PHE A 304 13.11 36.52 8.61
N SER A 305 13.79 36.85 7.54
CA SER A 305 14.26 35.93 6.48
C SER A 305 13.17 35.13 5.78
N LYS A 306 11.92 35.61 5.85
CA LYS A 306 10.76 35.00 5.18
C LYS A 306 10.10 36.02 4.26
N LEU A 307 9.55 35.52 3.15
CA LEU A 307 8.77 36.30 2.20
C LEU A 307 7.28 36.26 2.61
N TYR A 308 6.71 37.39 2.87
CA TYR A 308 5.28 37.58 3.16
C TYR A 308 4.58 38.25 1.99
N ARG A 309 3.41 37.73 1.62
CA ARG A 309 2.54 38.37 0.64
C ARG A 309 1.75 39.48 1.30
N VAL A 310 1.72 40.66 0.67
CA VAL A 310 0.88 41.78 1.08
C VAL A 310 -0.41 41.71 0.29
N MET A 311 -1.51 41.42 0.99
CA MET A 311 -2.86 41.40 0.42
C MET A 311 -3.64 42.62 0.89
N VAL A 312 -4.31 43.31 -0.03
CA VAL A 312 -5.20 44.45 0.27
C VAL A 312 -6.64 43.96 0.06
N GLN A 313 -7.44 44.09 1.10
CA GLN A 313 -8.83 43.59 1.12
C GLN A 313 -9.68 44.51 2.00
N ALA A 314 -10.97 44.60 1.74
CA ALA A 314 -11.87 45.34 2.63
C ALA A 314 -11.87 44.71 4.03
N SER A 315 -12.01 45.55 5.06
CA SER A 315 -12.15 45.03 6.41
C SER A 315 -13.48 44.22 6.55
N PRO A 316 -13.54 43.24 7.47
CA PRO A 316 -14.67 42.30 7.55
C PRO A 316 -16.04 42.97 7.58
N GLU A 317 -16.19 44.07 8.30
CA GLU A 317 -17.43 44.84 8.45
C GLU A 317 -18.01 45.37 7.13
N PHE A 318 -17.16 45.56 6.11
CA PHE A 318 -17.57 46.06 4.77
C PHE A 318 -17.76 44.92 3.74
N ARG A 319 -17.80 43.65 4.18
CA ARG A 319 -17.97 42.48 3.28
C ARG A 319 -18.75 41.32 3.91
N LEU A 320 -19.45 41.56 5.03
CA LEU A 320 -20.17 40.50 5.76
C LEU A 320 -21.46 40.06 5.09
N ASP A 321 -22.14 40.96 4.39
CA ASP A 321 -23.43 40.72 3.79
C ASP A 321 -23.56 41.31 2.38
N THR A 322 -24.68 41.05 1.74
CA THR A 322 -25.00 41.58 0.40
C THR A 322 -25.25 43.09 0.40
N GLU A 323 -25.61 43.70 1.56
CA GLU A 323 -25.80 45.12 1.67
C GLU A 323 -24.49 45.90 1.59
N ALA A 324 -23.39 45.25 1.91
CA ALA A 324 -22.04 45.82 1.77
C ALA A 324 -21.72 46.24 0.33
N LEU A 325 -22.37 45.67 -0.69
CA LEU A 325 -22.24 46.10 -2.10
C LEU A 325 -22.65 47.55 -2.35
N ASN A 326 -23.50 48.13 -1.52
CA ASN A 326 -23.91 49.55 -1.60
C ASN A 326 -22.75 50.49 -1.21
N ASN A 327 -21.78 49.97 -0.46
CA ASN A 327 -20.61 50.73 0.01
C ASN A 327 -19.37 50.49 -0.88
N MET A 328 -19.49 49.70 -1.94
CA MET A 328 -18.45 49.49 -2.95
C MET A 328 -18.75 50.38 -4.17
N PHE A 329 -17.80 51.17 -4.58
CA PHE A 329 -18.00 52.14 -5.67
C PHE A 329 -17.14 51.83 -6.86
N VAL A 330 -17.69 52.02 -8.05
CA VAL A 330 -16.99 51.94 -9.34
C VAL A 330 -17.00 53.30 -10.01
N ARG A 331 -15.92 53.65 -10.70
CA ARG A 331 -15.77 54.92 -11.41
C ARG A 331 -16.24 54.76 -12.86
N ASN A 332 -17.00 55.74 -13.34
CA ASN A 332 -17.40 55.84 -14.75
C ASN A 332 -16.32 56.55 -15.59
N SER A 333 -16.54 56.66 -16.91
CA SER A 333 -15.68 57.38 -17.86
C SER A 333 -15.51 58.86 -17.54
N ASP A 334 -16.49 59.48 -16.88
CA ASP A 334 -16.53 60.89 -16.55
C ASP A 334 -15.91 61.19 -15.17
N GLY A 335 -15.45 60.13 -14.47
CA GLY A 335 -14.82 60.24 -13.17
C GLY A 335 -15.78 60.19 -11.98
N GLU A 336 -17.08 60.03 -12.22
CA GLU A 336 -18.09 59.94 -11.18
C GLU A 336 -18.12 58.53 -10.55
N MET A 337 -18.45 58.47 -9.25
CA MET A 337 -18.51 57.22 -8.49
C MET A 337 -19.96 56.79 -8.32
N SER A 338 -20.23 55.50 -8.60
CA SER A 338 -21.55 54.90 -8.41
C SER A 338 -21.46 53.57 -7.70
N PRO A 339 -22.45 53.18 -6.87
CA PRO A 339 -22.43 51.91 -6.15
C PRO A 339 -22.45 50.70 -7.09
N VAL A 340 -21.63 49.68 -6.79
CA VAL A 340 -21.52 48.45 -7.57
C VAL A 340 -22.86 47.71 -7.61
N SER A 341 -23.66 47.79 -6.53
CA SER A 341 -24.98 47.15 -6.43
C SER A 341 -25.96 47.54 -7.54
N GLN A 342 -25.75 48.70 -8.22
CA GLN A 342 -26.59 49.14 -9.35
C GLN A 342 -26.34 48.33 -10.63
N TYR A 343 -25.19 47.69 -10.76
CA TYR A 343 -24.72 47.06 -11.99
C TYR A 343 -24.72 45.51 -11.93
N LEU A 344 -25.03 44.91 -10.79
CA LEU A 344 -25.04 43.48 -10.64
C LEU A 344 -26.25 42.96 -9.88
N THR A 345 -26.56 41.69 -10.15
CA THR A 345 -27.56 40.92 -9.43
C THR A 345 -26.86 39.72 -8.78
N LEU A 346 -27.15 39.49 -7.50
CA LEU A 346 -26.66 38.31 -6.78
C LEU A 346 -27.78 37.32 -6.63
N THR A 347 -27.57 36.11 -7.15
CA THR A 347 -28.49 34.99 -6.96
C THR A 347 -27.81 33.90 -6.12
N ARG A 348 -28.42 33.52 -4.99
CA ARG A 348 -27.90 32.45 -4.17
C ARG A 348 -28.07 31.11 -4.88
N VAL A 349 -26.96 30.39 -5.08
CA VAL A 349 -26.94 29.09 -5.73
C VAL A 349 -26.13 28.11 -4.88
N TYR A 350 -26.28 26.83 -5.15
CA TYR A 350 -25.47 25.79 -4.54
C TYR A 350 -24.66 25.09 -5.63
N GLY A 351 -23.42 24.76 -5.35
CA GLY A 351 -22.54 24.12 -6.31
C GLY A 351 -21.41 23.36 -5.62
N ALA A 352 -20.53 22.82 -6.40
CA ALA A 352 -19.32 22.21 -5.88
C ALA A 352 -18.30 23.28 -5.50
N GLU A 353 -17.61 23.13 -4.37
CA GLU A 353 -16.52 24.02 -3.96
C GLU A 353 -15.31 23.85 -4.87
N THR A 354 -15.00 22.60 -5.24
CA THR A 354 -13.90 22.24 -6.15
C THR A 354 -14.36 21.20 -7.16
N LEU A 355 -13.88 21.32 -8.38
CA LEU A 355 -14.06 20.34 -9.45
C LEU A 355 -12.71 19.74 -9.77
N SER A 356 -12.61 18.41 -9.73
CA SER A 356 -11.39 17.70 -10.07
C SER A 356 -11.51 16.95 -11.40
N ARG A 357 -10.38 16.75 -12.05
CA ARG A 357 -10.27 15.89 -13.22
C ARG A 357 -9.19 14.85 -13.00
N PHE A 358 -9.46 13.66 -13.48
CA PHE A 358 -8.50 12.58 -13.51
C PHE A 358 -8.37 12.05 -14.94
N ASN A 359 -7.16 12.00 -15.48
CA ASN A 359 -6.90 11.67 -16.88
C ASN A 359 -7.75 12.53 -17.87
N LEU A 360 -7.90 13.83 -17.57
CA LEU A 360 -8.67 14.83 -18.32
C LEU A 360 -10.20 14.71 -18.22
N PHE A 361 -10.74 13.63 -17.70
CA PHE A 361 -12.18 13.47 -17.46
C PHE A 361 -12.58 14.11 -16.13
N SER A 362 -13.78 14.70 -16.08
CA SER A 362 -14.37 15.13 -14.81
C SER A 362 -14.52 13.93 -13.89
N ALA A 363 -14.02 14.01 -12.65
CA ALA A 363 -13.95 12.86 -11.78
C ALA A 363 -14.27 13.20 -10.33
N ILE A 364 -14.89 12.26 -9.65
CA ILE A 364 -15.15 12.29 -8.21
C ILE A 364 -14.32 11.19 -7.54
N SER A 365 -13.50 11.57 -6.55
CA SER A 365 -12.73 10.60 -5.76
C SER A 365 -13.60 9.91 -4.74
N VAL A 366 -13.43 8.60 -4.63
CA VAL A 366 -14.04 7.75 -3.61
C VAL A 366 -12.93 7.01 -2.89
N ASN A 367 -12.91 7.13 -1.57
CA ASN A 367 -11.96 6.46 -0.71
C ASN A 367 -12.70 5.42 0.13
N GLY A 368 -12.09 4.26 0.33
CA GLY A 368 -12.68 3.22 1.14
C GLY A 368 -11.65 2.32 1.79
N THR A 369 -12.11 1.55 2.76
CA THR A 369 -11.28 0.60 3.51
C THR A 369 -11.85 -0.81 3.39
N PRO A 370 -10.99 -1.85 3.26
CA PRO A 370 -11.43 -3.23 3.33
C PRO A 370 -12.04 -3.56 4.70
N ALA A 371 -12.99 -4.47 4.74
CA ALA A 371 -13.55 -4.98 5.98
C ALA A 371 -12.53 -5.86 6.73
N ALA A 372 -12.66 -5.94 8.06
CA ALA A 372 -11.81 -6.79 8.87
C ALA A 372 -11.83 -8.24 8.36
N GLY A 373 -10.65 -8.81 8.14
CA GLY A 373 -10.51 -10.15 7.58
C GLY A 373 -10.49 -10.24 6.06
N TYR A 374 -10.69 -9.15 5.33
CA TYR A 374 -10.53 -9.08 3.87
C TYR A 374 -9.25 -8.33 3.49
N SER A 375 -8.68 -8.68 2.33
CA SER A 375 -7.47 -8.04 1.81
C SER A 375 -7.80 -6.89 0.84
N SER A 376 -6.79 -6.04 0.57
CA SER A 376 -6.88 -4.97 -0.42
C SER A 376 -7.23 -5.50 -1.82
N GLY A 377 -6.66 -6.64 -2.22
CA GLY A 377 -6.96 -7.27 -3.50
C GLY A 377 -8.42 -7.74 -3.63
N GLN A 378 -9.01 -8.24 -2.54
CA GLN A 378 -10.44 -8.59 -2.51
C GLN A 378 -11.32 -7.34 -2.61
N ALA A 379 -10.95 -6.24 -1.94
CA ALA A 379 -11.66 -4.97 -2.07
C ALA A 379 -11.58 -4.40 -3.51
N ILE A 380 -10.40 -4.46 -4.14
CA ILE A 380 -10.21 -4.06 -5.55
C ILE A 380 -11.10 -4.88 -6.49
N GLN A 381 -11.23 -6.17 -6.24
CA GLN A 381 -12.10 -7.04 -7.04
C GLN A 381 -13.58 -6.68 -6.84
N ALA A 382 -14.01 -6.45 -5.60
CA ALA A 382 -15.36 -6.00 -5.29
C ALA A 382 -15.69 -4.65 -5.96
N VAL A 383 -14.71 -3.72 -5.97
CA VAL A 383 -14.86 -2.43 -6.68
C VAL A 383 -15.11 -2.64 -8.19
N ARG A 384 -14.38 -3.56 -8.84
CA ARG A 384 -14.58 -3.85 -10.27
C ARG A 384 -15.98 -4.42 -10.54
N GLU A 385 -16.40 -5.39 -9.76
CA GLU A 385 -17.71 -6.02 -9.89
C GLU A 385 -18.84 -5.00 -9.70
N VAL A 386 -18.78 -4.19 -8.64
CA VAL A 386 -19.77 -3.14 -8.38
C VAL A 386 -19.78 -2.06 -9.47
N ALA A 387 -18.61 -1.69 -9.99
CA ALA A 387 -18.53 -0.70 -11.05
C ALA A 387 -19.19 -1.19 -12.35
N GLU A 388 -18.99 -2.46 -12.73
CA GLU A 388 -19.65 -3.08 -13.88
C GLU A 388 -21.19 -3.14 -13.72
N GLU A 389 -21.68 -3.31 -12.48
CA GLU A 389 -23.11 -3.39 -12.19
C GLU A 389 -23.79 -2.00 -12.09
N THR A 390 -23.07 -0.98 -11.61
CA THR A 390 -23.69 0.31 -11.24
C THR A 390 -23.42 1.46 -12.20
N LEU A 391 -22.30 1.43 -12.92
CA LEU A 391 -21.95 2.52 -13.83
C LEU A 391 -22.54 2.29 -15.22
N PRO A 392 -23.38 3.22 -15.73
CA PRO A 392 -23.94 3.11 -17.06
C PRO A 392 -22.90 3.48 -18.13
N GLU A 393 -23.22 3.19 -19.39
CA GLU A 393 -22.39 3.51 -20.54
C GLU A 393 -22.03 5.01 -20.59
N GLY A 394 -20.75 5.32 -20.79
CA GLY A 394 -20.21 6.68 -20.76
C GLY A 394 -19.77 7.17 -19.37
N TYR A 395 -19.89 6.35 -18.35
CA TYR A 395 -19.23 6.53 -17.07
C TYR A 395 -18.24 5.41 -16.83
N GLY A 396 -17.10 5.74 -16.25
CA GLY A 396 -16.06 4.78 -15.94
C GLY A 396 -15.43 5.03 -14.59
N PHE A 397 -14.45 4.23 -14.23
CA PHE A 397 -13.65 4.46 -13.05
C PHE A 397 -12.19 4.12 -13.31
N GLU A 398 -11.31 4.73 -12.55
CA GLU A 398 -9.88 4.43 -12.52
C GLU A 398 -9.42 4.29 -11.08
N PHE A 399 -8.51 3.37 -10.84
CA PHE A 399 -7.85 3.28 -9.54
C PHE A 399 -6.84 4.41 -9.37
N GLY A 400 -6.78 4.98 -8.17
CA GLY A 400 -5.78 5.95 -7.75
C GLY A 400 -4.72 5.35 -6.84
N GLY A 401 -3.69 6.11 -6.55
CA GLY A 401 -2.70 5.82 -5.53
C GLY A 401 -2.14 4.39 -5.54
N MET A 402 -2.10 3.77 -4.38
CA MET A 402 -1.61 2.39 -4.19
C MET A 402 -2.50 1.37 -4.89
N SER A 403 -3.82 1.60 -4.94
CA SER A 403 -4.77 0.68 -5.58
C SER A 403 -4.51 0.53 -7.08
N ARG A 404 -4.04 1.57 -7.76
CA ARG A 404 -3.63 1.52 -9.16
C ARG A 404 -2.43 0.61 -9.37
N GLU A 405 -1.43 0.72 -8.50
CA GLU A 405 -0.24 -0.14 -8.54
C GLU A 405 -0.60 -1.60 -8.27
N GLU A 406 -1.47 -1.85 -7.31
CA GLU A 406 -1.95 -3.19 -6.98
C GLU A 406 -2.76 -3.80 -8.11
N ALA A 407 -3.72 -3.06 -8.66
CA ALA A 407 -4.56 -3.51 -9.77
C ALA A 407 -3.77 -3.84 -11.05
N SER A 408 -2.63 -3.17 -11.27
CA SER A 408 -1.75 -3.38 -12.42
C SER A 408 -0.68 -4.46 -12.21
N SER A 409 -0.39 -4.84 -10.96
CA SER A 409 0.75 -5.71 -10.63
C SER A 409 0.52 -7.20 -10.92
N GLY A 410 -0.72 -7.68 -10.94
CA GLY A 410 -1.03 -9.11 -10.96
C GLY A 410 -0.48 -9.88 -12.17
N SER A 411 -0.56 -9.33 -13.38
CA SER A 411 -0.07 -9.96 -14.60
C SER A 411 1.46 -9.93 -14.72
N THR A 412 2.08 -8.85 -14.26
CA THR A 412 3.53 -8.65 -14.33
C THR A 412 4.28 -9.63 -13.42
N THR A 413 3.77 -9.89 -12.23
CA THR A 413 4.38 -10.82 -11.26
C THR A 413 4.46 -12.23 -11.81
N THR A 414 3.39 -12.76 -12.41
CA THR A 414 3.38 -14.10 -13.01
C THR A 414 4.43 -14.21 -14.12
N LEU A 415 4.55 -13.20 -14.97
CA LEU A 415 5.54 -13.16 -16.05
C LEU A 415 6.98 -13.21 -15.47
N VAL A 416 7.27 -12.43 -14.43
CA VAL A 416 8.58 -12.43 -13.75
C VAL A 416 8.93 -13.82 -13.22
N PHE A 417 7.99 -14.51 -12.56
CA PHE A 417 8.22 -15.88 -12.07
C PHE A 417 8.54 -16.86 -13.19
N VAL A 418 7.79 -16.82 -14.28
CA VAL A 418 8.04 -17.70 -15.44
C VAL A 418 9.41 -17.43 -16.03
N ILE A 419 9.78 -16.16 -16.22
CA ILE A 419 11.11 -15.78 -16.74
C ILE A 419 12.20 -16.27 -15.79
N CYS A 420 12.07 -16.09 -14.47
CA CYS A 420 13.03 -16.56 -13.49
C CYS A 420 13.25 -18.08 -13.58
N VAL A 421 12.19 -18.87 -13.67
CA VAL A 421 12.29 -20.33 -13.79
C VAL A 421 12.98 -20.74 -15.09
N VAL A 422 12.65 -20.06 -16.21
CA VAL A 422 13.30 -20.31 -17.50
C VAL A 422 14.79 -19.99 -17.46
N PHE A 423 15.18 -18.84 -16.90
CA PHE A 423 16.60 -18.49 -16.76
C PHE A 423 17.35 -19.46 -15.86
N ILE A 424 16.78 -19.88 -14.74
CA ILE A 424 17.36 -20.89 -13.85
C ILE A 424 17.56 -22.19 -14.62
N TYR A 425 16.57 -22.63 -15.40
CA TYR A 425 16.68 -23.81 -16.25
C TYR A 425 17.82 -23.71 -17.24
N LEU A 426 17.92 -22.59 -17.98
CA LEU A 426 18.98 -22.40 -18.98
C LEU A 426 20.38 -22.37 -18.34
N ILE A 427 20.54 -21.71 -17.20
CA ILE A 427 21.82 -21.69 -16.46
C ILE A 427 22.19 -23.11 -16.00
N LEU A 428 21.23 -23.87 -15.50
CA LEU A 428 21.47 -25.26 -15.09
C LEU A 428 21.80 -26.15 -16.29
N CYS A 429 21.15 -25.95 -17.46
CA CYS A 429 21.49 -26.68 -18.68
C CYS A 429 22.94 -26.40 -19.11
N ALA A 430 23.38 -25.14 -19.02
CA ALA A 430 24.76 -24.80 -19.32
C ALA A 430 25.76 -25.40 -18.30
N LEU A 431 25.39 -25.43 -17.01
CA LEU A 431 26.23 -25.98 -15.95
C LEU A 431 26.40 -27.51 -16.05
N TYR A 432 25.32 -28.22 -16.39
CA TYR A 432 25.32 -29.70 -16.47
C TYR A 432 25.60 -30.26 -17.86
N GLU A 433 25.72 -29.41 -18.88
CA GLU A 433 25.82 -29.82 -20.29
C GLU A 433 24.74 -30.86 -20.67
N SER A 434 23.55 -30.70 -20.10
CA SER A 434 22.43 -31.64 -20.24
C SER A 434 21.10 -30.93 -20.11
N LEU A 435 20.13 -31.29 -20.96
CA LEU A 435 18.76 -30.79 -20.87
C LEU A 435 17.89 -31.54 -19.86
N PHE A 436 18.25 -32.79 -19.49
CA PHE A 436 17.43 -33.63 -18.63
C PHE A 436 17.72 -33.49 -17.13
N ILE A 437 18.99 -33.34 -16.76
CA ILE A 437 19.39 -33.22 -15.35
C ILE A 437 18.74 -32.01 -14.66
N PRO A 438 18.70 -30.82 -15.26
CA PRO A 438 18.05 -29.65 -14.68
C PRO A 438 16.57 -29.82 -14.38
N ILE A 439 15.85 -30.65 -15.14
CA ILE A 439 14.44 -30.94 -14.90
C ILE A 439 14.24 -31.53 -13.49
N ALA A 440 15.13 -32.43 -13.07
CA ALA A 440 15.06 -33.01 -11.72
C ALA A 440 15.22 -31.96 -10.61
N VAL A 441 16.05 -30.94 -10.85
CA VAL A 441 16.24 -29.81 -9.93
C VAL A 441 14.98 -28.94 -9.87
N ILE A 442 14.39 -28.59 -11.01
CA ILE A 442 13.18 -27.75 -11.10
C ILE A 442 11.96 -28.46 -10.51
N LEU A 443 11.86 -29.78 -10.65
CA LEU A 443 10.75 -30.56 -10.06
C LEU A 443 10.74 -30.52 -8.52
N SER A 444 11.80 -30.07 -7.86
CA SER A 444 11.82 -29.84 -6.42
C SER A 444 11.16 -28.51 -6.01
N VAL A 445 11.08 -27.52 -6.92
CA VAL A 445 10.57 -26.19 -6.64
C VAL A 445 9.11 -26.17 -6.17
N PRO A 446 8.16 -26.91 -6.77
CA PRO A 446 6.77 -26.92 -6.32
C PRO A 446 6.57 -27.28 -4.85
N PHE A 447 7.42 -28.16 -4.29
CA PHE A 447 7.34 -28.55 -2.88
C PHE A 447 7.65 -27.39 -1.95
N GLY A 448 8.70 -26.64 -2.24
CA GLY A 448 9.07 -25.47 -1.44
C GLY A 448 8.06 -24.33 -1.54
N LEU A 449 7.58 -24.07 -2.76
CA LEU A 449 6.53 -23.06 -2.98
C LEU A 449 5.22 -23.45 -2.27
N ALA A 450 4.79 -24.71 -2.39
CA ALA A 450 3.60 -25.21 -1.68
C ALA A 450 3.76 -25.09 -0.16
N GLY A 451 4.95 -25.42 0.37
CA GLY A 451 5.28 -25.23 1.79
C GLY A 451 5.15 -23.79 2.22
N SER A 452 5.72 -22.85 1.47
CA SER A 452 5.66 -21.41 1.77
C SER A 452 4.22 -20.87 1.80
N PHE A 453 3.40 -21.22 0.79
CA PHE A 453 1.99 -20.83 0.77
C PHE A 453 1.18 -21.50 1.88
N LEU A 454 1.49 -22.74 2.23
CA LEU A 454 0.84 -23.43 3.34
C LEU A 454 1.09 -22.70 4.67
N PHE A 455 2.35 -22.36 4.96
CA PHE A 455 2.70 -21.62 6.16
C PHE A 455 2.14 -20.19 6.12
N ALA A 456 2.22 -19.49 5.00
CA ALA A 456 1.60 -18.17 4.85
C ALA A 456 0.11 -18.22 5.21
N LYS A 457 -0.62 -19.22 4.70
CA LYS A 457 -2.05 -19.39 5.01
C LYS A 457 -2.31 -19.76 6.48
N MET A 458 -1.45 -20.60 7.10
CA MET A 458 -1.56 -20.96 8.52
C MET A 458 -1.38 -19.75 9.45
N PHE A 459 -0.51 -18.81 9.08
CA PHE A 459 -0.25 -17.58 9.85
C PHE A 459 -1.09 -16.39 9.39
N GLY A 460 -2.06 -16.58 8.48
CA GLY A 460 -2.92 -15.52 8.00
C GLY A 460 -2.21 -14.47 7.12
N LEU A 461 -1.03 -14.78 6.60
CA LEU A 461 -0.27 -13.88 5.74
C LEU A 461 -0.85 -13.85 4.33
N GLU A 462 -0.79 -12.67 3.71
CA GLU A 462 -1.24 -12.43 2.35
C GLU A 462 -0.14 -12.70 1.32
N ASN A 463 -0.54 -13.03 0.08
CA ASN A 463 0.36 -13.06 -1.05
C ASN A 463 0.67 -11.62 -1.50
N ASN A 464 1.72 -11.06 -0.93
CA ASN A 464 2.18 -9.71 -1.15
C ASN A 464 3.61 -9.70 -1.71
N ILE A 465 4.16 -8.50 -1.94
CA ILE A 465 5.49 -8.33 -2.54
C ILE A 465 6.60 -8.98 -1.70
N TYR A 466 6.46 -9.05 -0.37
CA TYR A 466 7.45 -9.67 0.51
C TYR A 466 7.43 -11.19 0.36
N LEU A 467 6.25 -11.81 0.34
CA LEU A 467 6.12 -13.24 0.06
C LEU A 467 6.68 -13.56 -1.33
N GLN A 468 6.33 -12.77 -2.35
CA GLN A 468 6.78 -12.97 -3.73
C GLN A 468 8.29 -12.87 -3.88
N THR A 469 8.93 -11.89 -3.26
CA THR A 469 10.40 -11.77 -3.26
C THR A 469 11.05 -12.93 -2.49
N GLY A 470 10.46 -13.35 -1.37
CA GLY A 470 10.86 -14.53 -0.63
C GLY A 470 10.77 -15.83 -1.45
N LEU A 471 9.71 -15.99 -2.26
CA LEU A 471 9.56 -17.13 -3.15
C LEU A 471 10.63 -17.18 -4.24
N ILE A 472 11.00 -16.04 -4.82
CA ILE A 472 12.10 -15.96 -5.80
C ILE A 472 13.42 -16.40 -5.17
N MET A 473 13.71 -15.91 -3.96
CA MET A 473 14.89 -16.34 -3.20
C MET A 473 14.86 -17.84 -2.89
N LEU A 474 13.70 -18.36 -2.50
CA LEU A 474 13.51 -19.77 -2.16
C LEU A 474 13.78 -20.70 -3.35
N ILE A 475 13.39 -20.31 -4.57
CA ILE A 475 13.70 -21.06 -5.79
C ILE A 475 15.22 -21.25 -5.92
N GLY A 476 16.01 -20.20 -5.68
CA GLY A 476 17.48 -20.26 -5.71
C GLY A 476 18.06 -21.16 -4.62
N LEU A 477 17.52 -21.11 -3.39
CA LEU A 477 17.96 -21.94 -2.28
C LEU A 477 17.62 -23.43 -2.50
N LEU A 478 16.43 -23.71 -3.01
CA LEU A 478 16.02 -25.10 -3.36
C LEU A 478 16.88 -25.66 -4.50
N ALA A 479 17.13 -24.85 -5.52
CA ALA A 479 18.02 -25.25 -6.61
C ALA A 479 19.42 -25.60 -6.08
N LYS A 480 20.00 -24.81 -5.16
CA LYS A 480 21.31 -25.07 -4.56
C LYS A 480 21.37 -26.44 -3.87
N THR A 481 20.38 -26.80 -3.07
CA THR A 481 20.35 -28.09 -2.37
C THR A 481 20.20 -29.27 -3.34
N ALA A 482 19.33 -29.13 -4.34
CA ALA A 482 19.14 -30.13 -5.39
C ALA A 482 20.40 -30.28 -6.27
N ILE A 483 21.08 -29.18 -6.61
CA ILE A 483 22.35 -29.17 -7.35
C ILE A 483 23.41 -29.99 -6.61
N LEU A 484 23.63 -29.74 -5.32
CA LEU A 484 24.63 -30.46 -4.52
C LEU A 484 24.38 -31.97 -4.49
N LEU A 485 23.14 -32.39 -4.51
CA LEU A 485 22.76 -33.80 -4.50
C LEU A 485 22.93 -34.44 -5.88
N THR A 486 22.47 -33.76 -6.94
CA THR A 486 22.58 -34.24 -8.33
C THR A 486 24.01 -34.28 -8.83
N GLU A 487 24.85 -33.29 -8.47
CA GLU A 487 26.26 -33.25 -8.80
C GLU A 487 27.00 -34.44 -8.22
N TYR A 488 26.87 -34.69 -6.91
CA TYR A 488 27.49 -35.82 -6.25
C TYR A 488 27.01 -37.16 -6.80
N ALA A 489 25.73 -37.28 -7.12
CA ALA A 489 25.21 -38.50 -7.74
C ALA A 489 25.76 -38.72 -9.15
N SER A 490 25.91 -37.67 -9.95
CA SER A 490 26.47 -37.69 -11.29
C SER A 490 27.95 -38.12 -11.27
N GLU A 491 28.73 -37.54 -10.34
CA GLU A 491 30.13 -37.91 -10.13
C GLU A 491 30.28 -39.41 -9.79
N ARG A 492 29.48 -39.90 -8.83
CA ARG A 492 29.49 -41.33 -8.45
C ARG A 492 29.11 -42.24 -9.60
N ARG A 493 28.19 -41.83 -10.46
CA ARG A 493 27.82 -42.56 -11.66
C ARG A 493 28.98 -42.63 -12.67
N ARG A 494 29.72 -41.54 -12.86
CA ARG A 494 30.92 -41.49 -13.71
C ARG A 494 31.99 -42.49 -13.21
N HIS A 495 32.06 -42.74 -11.90
CA HIS A 495 32.94 -43.75 -11.27
C HIS A 495 32.39 -45.18 -11.31
N GLY A 496 31.35 -45.46 -12.12
CA GLY A 496 30.88 -46.81 -12.38
C GLY A 496 29.76 -47.34 -11.46
N MET A 497 29.21 -46.50 -10.57
CA MET A 497 28.06 -46.91 -9.74
C MET A 497 26.77 -46.95 -10.56
N THR A 498 25.86 -47.87 -10.20
CA THR A 498 24.51 -47.87 -10.76
C THR A 498 23.75 -46.61 -10.34
N ILE A 499 22.79 -46.16 -11.16
CA ILE A 499 22.00 -44.96 -10.90
C ILE A 499 21.41 -44.94 -9.49
N THR A 500 20.82 -46.06 -9.06
CA THR A 500 20.18 -46.18 -7.74
C THR A 500 21.21 -46.12 -6.60
N GLN A 501 22.36 -46.77 -6.75
CA GLN A 501 23.43 -46.72 -5.76
C GLN A 501 24.06 -45.34 -5.65
N ALA A 502 24.30 -44.68 -6.78
CA ALA A 502 24.83 -43.32 -6.83
C ALA A 502 23.89 -42.33 -6.13
N ALA A 503 22.58 -42.39 -6.39
CA ALA A 503 21.58 -41.53 -5.78
C ALA A 503 21.43 -41.77 -4.26
N ILE A 504 21.44 -43.03 -3.81
CA ILE A 504 21.41 -43.38 -2.37
C ILE A 504 22.67 -42.90 -1.66
N SER A 505 23.84 -43.08 -2.28
CA SER A 505 25.11 -42.58 -1.74
C SER A 505 25.12 -41.06 -1.62
N ALA A 506 24.63 -40.35 -2.65
CA ALA A 506 24.49 -38.91 -2.63
C ALA A 506 23.56 -38.42 -1.50
N ALA A 507 22.39 -39.04 -1.39
CA ALA A 507 21.43 -38.72 -0.35
C ALA A 507 22.01 -38.92 1.06
N GLN A 508 22.75 -40.01 1.27
CA GLN A 508 23.37 -40.35 2.56
C GLN A 508 24.48 -39.36 2.96
N VAL A 509 25.37 -39.02 2.05
CA VAL A 509 26.52 -38.12 2.32
C VAL A 509 26.08 -36.65 2.43
N ARG A 510 25.13 -36.23 1.61
CA ARG A 510 24.66 -34.84 1.56
C ARG A 510 23.55 -34.51 2.57
N LEU A 511 23.02 -35.48 3.29
CA LEU A 511 21.97 -35.23 4.28
C LEU A 511 22.42 -34.22 5.36
N ARG A 512 23.66 -34.36 5.88
CA ARG A 512 24.18 -33.46 6.93
C ARG A 512 24.34 -32.02 6.44
N PRO A 513 24.97 -31.73 5.30
CA PRO A 513 25.04 -30.37 4.74
C PRO A 513 23.69 -29.77 4.36
N ILE A 514 22.68 -30.61 4.03
CA ILE A 514 21.34 -30.12 3.66
C ILE A 514 20.54 -29.73 4.91
N LEU A 515 20.72 -30.45 6.03
CA LEU A 515 20.04 -30.14 7.30
C LEU A 515 20.68 -28.97 8.06
N MET A 516 21.96 -28.67 7.80
CA MET A 516 22.70 -27.52 8.32
C MET A 516 22.44 -26.27 7.48
#